data_8d6c721c99dae474a6abc68e7f9549ff
#
_entry.id   8d6c721c99dae474a6abc68e7f9549ff
#
_cell.length_a   1.000
_cell.length_b   1.000
_cell.length_c   1.000
_cell.angle_alpha   90.00
_cell.angle_beta   90.00
_cell.angle_gamma   90.00
#
_symmetry.space_group_name_H-M   'P 1'
#
loop_
_entity.id
_entity.type
_entity.pdbx_description
1 polymer ?
#
loop_
_entity_poly.entity_id
_entity_poly.type
_entity_poly.pdbx_seq_one_letter_code
_entity_poly.pdbx_strand_id
1 'polypeptide(L)'
;KNAEGQSFEMVWDGQIYDLDLWVIPKGSKNKEAALDFVAFSTATEQLAAQASWISYGPARASSEARIGTFHSDDSINMADHMPTAAANFGNALQNDFEFWADNADQLNERFNAWLSK
;
A
#
# COMPACT_ATOMS: atom_id res chain seq x y z
N LYS A 1 7.35 17.26 3.85
CA LYS A 1 8.53 17.68 3.04
C LYS A 1 9.46 16.48 2.93
N ASN A 2 10.03 16.26 1.75
CA ASN A 2 11.10 15.25 1.58
C ASN A 2 12.42 15.73 2.24
N ALA A 3 13.45 14.88 2.24
CA ALA A 3 14.78 15.20 2.80
C ALA A 3 15.44 16.46 2.18
N GLU A 4 15.02 16.85 0.97
CA GLU A 4 15.51 18.04 0.26
C GLU A 4 14.71 19.30 0.55
N GLY A 5 13.72 19.22 1.45
CA GLY A 5 12.87 20.34 1.85
C GLY A 5 11.76 20.70 0.88
N GLN A 6 11.57 19.91 -0.20
CA GLN A 6 10.47 20.12 -1.14
C GLN A 6 9.14 19.79 -0.49
N SER A 7 8.11 20.57 -0.82
CA SER A 7 6.76 20.34 -0.32
C SER A 7 5.99 19.44 -1.28
N PHE A 8 5.53 18.29 -0.76
CA PHE A 8 4.62 17.40 -1.46
C PHE A 8 3.34 17.30 -0.66
N GLU A 9 2.23 17.11 -1.35
CA GLU A 9 0.93 16.86 -0.78
C GLU A 9 0.35 15.61 -1.43
N MET A 10 -0.32 14.79 -0.64
CA MET A 10 -0.98 13.58 -1.15
C MET A 10 -2.37 13.95 -1.63
N VAL A 11 -2.68 13.60 -2.87
CA VAL A 11 -4.02 13.72 -3.45
C VAL A 11 -4.65 12.32 -3.45
N TRP A 12 -5.64 12.13 -2.60
CA TRP A 12 -6.32 10.83 -2.44
C TRP A 12 -7.45 10.62 -3.46
N ASP A 13 -7.99 11.70 -4.01
CA ASP A 13 -9.08 11.64 -4.97
C ASP A 13 -8.66 10.90 -6.25
N GLY A 14 -9.38 9.84 -6.57
CA GLY A 14 -9.06 8.99 -7.72
C GLY A 14 -7.81 8.13 -7.56
N GLN A 15 -7.36 7.87 -6.33
CA GLN A 15 -6.25 6.94 -6.09
C GLN A 15 -6.57 5.55 -6.67
N ILE A 16 -5.52 4.87 -7.15
CA ILE A 16 -5.63 3.48 -7.61
C ILE A 16 -5.06 2.59 -6.51
N TYR A 17 -5.82 1.57 -6.08
CA TYR A 17 -5.36 0.60 -5.10
C TYR A 17 -5.15 -0.78 -5.72
N ASP A 18 -4.19 -1.49 -5.18
CA ASP A 18 -3.91 -2.89 -5.47
C ASP A 18 -3.70 -3.66 -4.18
N LEU A 19 -3.64 -4.99 -4.26
CA LEU A 19 -3.42 -5.88 -3.13
C LEU A 19 -2.06 -6.54 -3.24
N ASP A 20 -1.23 -6.34 -2.24
CA ASP A 20 -0.01 -7.13 -2.07
C ASP A 20 -0.35 -8.51 -1.52
N LEU A 21 0.19 -9.56 -2.14
CA LEU A 21 -0.17 -10.94 -1.85
C LEU A 21 1.05 -11.74 -1.38
N TRP A 22 0.87 -12.46 -0.27
CA TRP A 22 1.79 -13.52 0.09
C TRP A 22 1.59 -14.72 -0.82
N VAL A 23 2.67 -15.21 -1.41
CA VAL A 23 2.63 -16.40 -2.27
C VAL A 23 3.59 -17.47 -1.77
N ILE A 24 3.18 -18.73 -1.86
CA ILE A 24 4.03 -19.89 -1.57
C ILE A 24 4.24 -20.63 -2.88
N PRO A 25 5.46 -20.64 -3.45
CA PRO A 25 5.73 -21.31 -4.71
C PRO A 25 5.38 -22.79 -4.67
N LYS A 26 4.84 -23.31 -5.78
CA LYS A 26 4.56 -24.73 -5.93
C LYS A 26 5.85 -25.54 -5.73
N GLY A 27 5.79 -26.57 -4.90
CA GLY A 27 6.93 -27.42 -4.58
C GLY A 27 7.82 -26.93 -3.43
N SER A 28 7.42 -25.85 -2.74
CA SER A 28 8.10 -25.43 -1.50
C SER A 28 8.14 -26.59 -0.49
N LYS A 29 9.33 -26.85 0.04
CA LYS A 29 9.54 -27.91 1.06
C LYS A 29 9.11 -27.47 2.46
N ASN A 30 8.92 -26.14 2.66
CA ASN A 30 8.60 -25.53 3.96
C ASN A 30 7.20 -24.91 3.95
N LYS A 31 6.25 -25.54 3.26
CA LYS A 31 4.90 -24.96 3.08
C LYS A 31 4.19 -24.67 4.40
N GLU A 32 4.28 -25.59 5.38
CA GLU A 32 3.63 -25.42 6.68
C GLU A 32 4.21 -24.22 7.43
N ALA A 33 5.53 -24.12 7.56
CA ALA A 33 6.19 -22.98 8.19
C ALA A 33 5.89 -21.65 7.46
N ALA A 34 5.77 -21.69 6.14
CA ALA A 34 5.37 -20.52 5.36
C ALA A 34 3.92 -20.09 5.65
N LEU A 35 3.00 -21.05 5.82
CA LEU A 35 1.62 -20.75 6.22
C LEU A 35 1.55 -20.17 7.62
N ASP A 36 2.33 -20.68 8.56
CA ASP A 36 2.43 -20.13 9.93
C ASP A 36 2.96 -18.70 9.90
N PHE A 37 3.99 -18.45 9.09
CA PHE A 37 4.51 -17.09 8.88
C PHE A 37 3.46 -16.15 8.29
N VAL A 38 2.73 -16.57 7.26
CA VAL A 38 1.66 -15.77 6.66
C VAL A 38 0.56 -15.48 7.68
N ALA A 39 0.15 -16.50 8.46
CA ALA A 39 -0.86 -16.33 9.52
C ALA A 39 -0.40 -15.32 10.58
N PHE A 40 0.87 -15.39 10.99
CA PHE A 40 1.48 -14.43 11.92
C PHE A 40 1.52 -13.03 11.31
N SER A 41 2.13 -12.87 10.13
CA SER A 41 2.38 -11.56 9.51
C SER A 41 1.08 -10.83 9.12
N THR A 42 0.01 -11.58 8.86
CA THR A 42 -1.31 -11.01 8.54
C THR A 42 -2.24 -10.88 9.74
N ALA A 43 -1.78 -11.16 10.95
CA ALA A 43 -2.57 -10.97 12.16
C ALA A 43 -2.79 -9.46 12.45
N THR A 44 -3.81 -9.17 13.22
CA THR A 44 -4.27 -7.79 13.48
C THR A 44 -3.15 -6.88 13.99
N GLU A 45 -2.37 -7.36 14.96
CA GLU A 45 -1.29 -6.56 15.59
C GLU A 45 -0.13 -6.31 14.61
N GLN A 46 0.26 -7.31 13.83
CA GLN A 46 1.38 -7.22 12.91
C GLN A 46 1.08 -6.25 11.75
N LEU A 47 -0.13 -6.30 11.20
CA LEU A 47 -0.54 -5.35 10.16
C LEU A 47 -0.67 -3.92 10.71
N ALA A 48 -1.16 -3.74 11.93
CA ALA A 48 -1.18 -2.45 12.58
C ALA A 48 0.23 -1.92 12.88
N ALA A 49 1.14 -2.77 13.33
CA ALA A 49 2.54 -2.41 13.57
C ALA A 49 3.27 -2.03 12.28
N GLN A 50 3.00 -2.74 11.17
CA GLN A 50 3.56 -2.41 9.85
C GLN A 50 3.18 -0.99 9.42
N ALA A 51 1.95 -0.56 9.69
CA ALA A 51 1.47 0.77 9.34
C ALA A 51 2.25 1.90 10.04
N SER A 52 2.93 1.63 11.17
CA SER A 52 3.84 2.60 11.80
C SER A 52 5.14 2.85 11.02
N TRP A 53 5.48 1.98 10.08
CA TRP A 53 6.71 2.06 9.29
C TRP A 53 6.47 2.53 7.87
N ILE A 54 5.32 2.20 7.30
CA ILE A 54 5.00 2.49 5.91
C ILE A 54 3.50 2.73 5.75
N SER A 55 3.13 3.68 4.90
CA SER A 55 1.74 4.03 4.60
C SER A 55 1.05 3.01 3.68
N TYR A 56 1.14 1.74 4.04
CA TYR A 56 0.40 0.65 3.40
C TYR A 56 -0.84 0.33 4.23
N GLY A 57 -2.00 0.50 3.62
CA GLY A 57 -3.25 0.23 4.31
C GLY A 57 -3.37 -1.25 4.69
N PRO A 58 -3.66 -1.57 5.96
CA PRO A 58 -3.82 -2.95 6.36
C PRO A 58 -5.03 -3.59 5.67
N ALA A 59 -4.84 -4.79 5.12
CA ALA A 59 -5.91 -5.57 4.48
C ALA A 59 -6.91 -6.17 5.49
N ARG A 60 -6.85 -5.77 6.75
CA ARG A 60 -7.70 -6.26 7.84
C ARG A 60 -8.32 -5.09 8.60
N ALA A 61 -9.63 -4.96 8.56
CA ALA A 61 -10.36 -3.87 9.23
C ALA A 61 -10.07 -3.78 10.75
N SER A 62 -9.84 -4.91 11.42
CA SER A 62 -9.48 -4.91 12.85
C SER A 62 -8.11 -4.28 13.16
N SER A 63 -7.24 -4.13 12.16
CA SER A 63 -5.93 -3.49 12.29
C SER A 63 -6.02 -1.98 12.18
N GLU A 64 -6.98 -1.44 11.44
CA GLU A 64 -7.14 0.01 11.24
C GLU A 64 -7.32 0.77 12.57
N ALA A 65 -8.13 0.23 13.47
CA ALA A 65 -8.36 0.83 14.79
C ALA A 65 -7.13 0.76 15.73
N ARG A 66 -6.06 0.11 15.33
CA ARG A 66 -4.83 -0.10 16.12
C ARG A 66 -3.60 0.55 15.49
N ILE A 67 -3.77 1.26 14.39
CA ILE A 67 -2.69 2.02 13.76
C ILE A 67 -2.27 3.13 14.72
N GLY A 68 -0.99 3.18 15.02
CA GLY A 68 -0.38 4.17 15.91
C GLY A 68 0.30 5.31 15.15
N THR A 69 1.31 5.88 15.80
CA THR A 69 2.13 6.95 15.25
C THR A 69 3.27 6.41 14.36
N PHE A 70 3.88 7.27 13.59
CA PHE A 70 5.05 6.93 12.80
C PHE A 70 6.24 6.56 13.71
N HIS A 71 6.95 5.49 13.39
CA HIS A 71 8.02 4.94 14.25
C HIS A 71 9.17 5.90 14.54
N SER A 72 9.37 6.91 13.71
CA SER A 72 10.45 7.92 13.85
C SER A 72 9.97 9.28 14.32
N ASP A 73 8.66 9.49 14.40
CA ASP A 73 8.05 10.77 14.80
C ASP A 73 6.65 10.55 15.40
N ASP A 74 6.57 10.55 16.70
CA ASP A 74 5.33 10.31 17.43
C ASP A 74 4.27 11.41 17.23
N SER A 75 4.62 12.53 16.62
CA SER A 75 3.65 13.60 16.28
C SER A 75 2.80 13.27 15.05
N ILE A 76 3.19 12.27 14.27
CA ILE A 76 2.50 11.86 13.05
C ILE A 76 1.59 10.66 13.34
N ASN A 77 0.28 10.89 13.29
CA ASN A 77 -0.72 9.82 13.37
C ASN A 77 -0.82 9.09 12.02
N MET A 78 -0.31 7.88 11.95
CA MET A 78 -0.28 7.12 10.71
C MET A 78 -1.67 6.73 10.19
N ALA A 79 -2.69 6.65 11.04
CA ALA A 79 -4.05 6.35 10.60
C ALA A 79 -4.57 7.35 9.56
N ASP A 80 -4.20 8.63 9.66
CA ASP A 80 -4.61 9.69 8.74
C ASP A 80 -3.91 9.60 7.38
N HIS A 81 -2.81 8.87 7.32
CA HIS A 81 -1.95 8.72 6.14
C HIS A 81 -2.10 7.36 5.44
N MET A 82 -3.08 6.55 5.86
CA MET A 82 -3.35 5.27 5.20
C MET A 82 -4.21 5.46 3.95
N PRO A 83 -3.85 4.84 2.83
CA PRO A 83 -4.70 4.84 1.63
C PRO A 83 -6.07 4.21 1.88
N THR A 84 -6.18 3.29 2.84
CA THR A 84 -7.42 2.60 3.22
C THR A 84 -8.26 3.37 4.25
N ALA A 85 -7.77 4.47 4.81
CA ALA A 85 -8.55 5.30 5.73
C ALA A 85 -9.86 5.74 5.06
N ALA A 86 -10.98 5.71 5.79
CA ALA A 86 -12.29 6.01 5.23
C ALA A 86 -12.38 7.39 4.55
N ALA A 87 -11.63 8.38 5.05
CA ALA A 87 -11.55 9.72 4.46
C ALA A 87 -10.78 9.73 3.11
N ASN A 88 -9.85 8.79 2.91
CA ASN A 88 -8.96 8.73 1.76
C ASN A 88 -9.47 7.78 0.68
N PHE A 89 -10.27 6.78 1.04
CA PHE A 89 -10.64 5.64 0.18
C PHE A 89 -11.95 5.86 -0.60
N GLY A 90 -12.70 6.91 -0.29
CA GLY A 90 -14.08 7.07 -0.79
C GLY A 90 -14.23 7.12 -2.32
N ASN A 91 -13.19 7.48 -3.07
CA ASN A 91 -13.17 7.57 -4.52
C ASN A 91 -12.00 6.78 -5.14
N ALA A 92 -11.58 5.71 -4.47
CA ALA A 92 -10.50 4.85 -4.92
C ALA A 92 -10.96 3.89 -6.02
N LEU A 93 -10.11 3.67 -7.01
CA LEU A 93 -10.31 2.72 -8.10
C LEU A 93 -9.47 1.46 -7.88
N GLN A 94 -10.06 0.31 -8.12
CA GLN A 94 -9.28 -0.92 -8.13
C GLN A 94 -8.37 -0.96 -9.36
N ASN A 95 -7.12 -1.39 -9.16
CA ASN A 95 -6.20 -1.66 -10.27
C ASN A 95 -6.79 -2.73 -11.20
N ASP A 96 -6.86 -2.41 -12.49
CA ASP A 96 -7.33 -3.32 -13.54
C ASP A 96 -6.12 -3.86 -14.31
N PHE A 97 -5.71 -5.09 -13.97
CA PHE A 97 -4.55 -5.72 -14.59
C PHE A 97 -4.78 -6.06 -16.07
N GLU A 98 -6.01 -6.31 -16.51
CA GLU A 98 -6.31 -6.56 -17.92
C GLU A 98 -6.16 -5.27 -18.72
N PHE A 99 -6.67 -4.16 -18.21
CA PHE A 99 -6.43 -2.84 -18.80
C PHE A 99 -4.92 -2.54 -18.95
N TRP A 100 -4.13 -2.79 -17.93
CA TRP A 100 -2.69 -2.55 -17.98
C TRP A 100 -1.97 -3.51 -18.93
N ALA A 101 -2.38 -4.77 -19.01
CA ALA A 101 -1.83 -5.71 -19.98
C ALA A 101 -2.00 -5.23 -21.44
N ASP A 102 -3.13 -4.60 -21.72
CA ASP A 102 -3.46 -4.13 -23.08
C ASP A 102 -2.91 -2.73 -23.39
N ASN A 103 -2.71 -1.87 -22.39
CA ASN A 103 -2.45 -0.45 -22.60
C ASN A 103 -1.12 0.07 -22.06
N ALA A 104 -0.36 -0.71 -21.27
CA ALA A 104 0.83 -0.23 -20.57
C ALA A 104 1.88 0.37 -21.52
N ASP A 105 2.15 -0.28 -22.66
CA ASP A 105 3.17 0.18 -23.61
C ASP A 105 2.79 1.54 -24.21
N GLN A 106 1.53 1.69 -24.66
CA GLN A 106 1.07 2.94 -25.23
C GLN A 106 1.08 4.07 -24.20
N LEU A 107 0.67 3.78 -22.96
CA LEU A 107 0.66 4.79 -21.88
C LEU A 107 2.09 5.21 -21.51
N ASN A 108 3.03 4.27 -21.48
CA ASN A 108 4.44 4.56 -21.22
C ASN A 108 5.04 5.43 -22.35
N GLU A 109 4.76 5.14 -23.61
CA GLU A 109 5.20 5.97 -24.73
C GLU A 109 4.68 7.41 -24.60
N ARG A 110 3.38 7.58 -24.31
CA ARG A 110 2.76 8.90 -24.12
C ARG A 110 3.36 9.64 -22.91
N PHE A 111 3.60 8.94 -21.81
CA PHE A 111 4.21 9.53 -20.63
C PHE A 111 5.66 9.99 -20.92
N ASN A 112 6.47 9.16 -21.57
CA ASN A 112 7.84 9.51 -21.94
C ASN A 112 7.89 10.69 -22.93
N ALA A 113 6.95 10.75 -23.88
CA ALA A 113 6.83 11.89 -24.80
C ALA A 113 6.43 13.18 -24.08
N TRP A 114 5.63 13.08 -23.01
CA TRP A 114 5.31 14.22 -22.16
C TRP A 114 6.48 14.69 -21.31
N LEU A 115 7.26 13.77 -20.71
CA LEU A 115 8.44 14.08 -19.90
C LEU A 115 9.56 14.78 -20.72
N SER A 116 9.63 14.52 -22.02
CA SER A 116 10.68 15.08 -22.90
C SER A 116 10.38 16.49 -23.42
N LYS A 117 9.27 17.10 -23.04
CA LYS A 117 8.89 18.49 -23.37
C LYS A 117 9.45 19.50 -22.40
#